data_6cbaa1c62ee348fd496d1725807a2c71
#
_entry.id   6cbaa1c62ee348fd496d1725807a2c71
#
_cell.length_a   1.000
_cell.length_b   1.000
_cell.length_c   1.000
_cell.angle_alpha   90.00
_cell.angle_beta   90.00
_cell.angle_gamma   90.00
#
_symmetry.space_group_name_H-M   'P 1'
#
loop_
_entity.id
_entity.type
_entity.pdbx_description
1 polymer ?
#
loop_
_entity_poly.entity_id
_entity_poly.type
_entity_poly.pdbx_seq_one_letter_code
_entity_poly.pdbx_strand_id
1 'polypeptide(L)' 'MTFDAILAQVLDLLQHQGRVAYRALKVRFKLDDDYLEALKDELIYARRLAVDEDGRVLV' A
#
# COMPACT_ATOMS: atom_id res chain seq x y z
N MET A 1 15.43 -0.59 -3.21
CA MET A 1 14.50 -1.16 -2.23
C MET A 1 13.76 -2.33 -2.84
N THR A 2 13.61 -3.41 -2.13
CA THR A 2 12.89 -4.58 -2.65
C THR A 2 11.38 -4.41 -2.45
N PHE A 3 10.61 -5.17 -3.19
CA PHE A 3 9.16 -5.20 -3.05
C PHE A 3 8.76 -5.53 -1.60
N ASP A 4 9.40 -6.54 -1.01
CA ASP A 4 9.10 -6.96 0.37
C ASP A 4 9.43 -5.85 1.39
N ALA A 5 10.50 -5.12 1.17
CA ALA A 5 10.86 -4.00 2.04
C ALA A 5 9.83 -2.88 1.98
N ILE A 6 9.36 -2.55 0.78
CA ILE A 6 8.32 -1.54 0.59
C ILE A 6 7.01 -2.02 1.21
N LEU A 7 6.66 -3.27 1.01
CA LEU A 7 5.46 -3.86 1.59
C LEU A 7 5.47 -3.74 3.12
N ALA A 8 6.60 -4.06 3.74
CA ALA A 8 6.75 -3.96 5.20
C ALA A 8 6.58 -2.52 5.68
N GLN A 9 7.14 -1.55 4.95
CA GLN A 9 7.01 -0.14 5.31
C GLN A 9 5.59 0.37 5.14
N VAL A 10 4.88 -0.08 4.12
CA VAL A 10 3.47 0.27 3.91
C VAL A 10 2.62 -0.26 5.04
N LEU A 11 2.86 -1.51 5.46
CA LEU A 11 2.14 -2.09 6.60
C LEU A 11 2.41 -1.32 7.89
N ASP A 12 3.65 -0.91 8.10
CA ASP A 12 4.01 -0.12 9.28
C ASP A 12 3.28 1.21 9.29
N LEU A 13 3.24 1.91 8.16
CA LEU A 13 2.50 3.15 8.02
C LEU A 13 1.01 2.94 8.30
N LEU A 14 0.46 1.88 7.77
CA LEU A 14 -0.95 1.57 7.93
C LEU A 14 -1.29 1.34 9.40
N GLN A 15 -0.43 0.62 10.13
CA GLN A 15 -0.62 0.37 11.55
C GLN A 15 -0.57 1.65 12.37
N HIS A 16 0.29 2.59 11.99
CA HIS A 16 0.44 3.85 12.72
C HIS A 16 -0.65 4.86 12.39
N GLN A 17 -1.05 4.93 11.12
CA GLN A 17 -1.99 5.95 10.66
C GLN A 17 -3.43 5.45 10.56
N GLY A 18 -3.61 4.15 10.42
CA GLY A 18 -4.91 3.54 10.20
C GLY A 18 -5.42 3.64 8.77
N ARG A 19 -5.01 4.67 8.04
CA ARG A 19 -5.42 4.92 6.65
C ARG A 19 -4.26 5.54 5.90
N VAL A 20 -4.02 5.10 4.67
CA VAL A 20 -2.93 5.62 3.84
C VAL A 20 -3.45 5.84 2.42
N ALA A 21 -3.31 7.06 1.90
CA ALA A 21 -3.71 7.37 0.54
C ALA A 21 -2.75 6.74 -0.46
N TYR A 22 -3.27 6.16 -1.53
CA TYR A 22 -2.44 5.57 -2.58
C TYR A 22 -1.51 6.60 -3.21
N ARG A 23 -2.01 7.81 -3.41
CA ARG A 23 -1.21 8.89 -3.98
C ARG A 23 -0.01 9.22 -3.09
N ALA A 24 -0.20 9.20 -1.78
CA ALA A 24 0.89 9.42 -0.83
C ALA A 24 1.94 8.31 -0.92
N LEU A 25 1.50 7.07 -1.10
CA LEU A 25 2.42 5.94 -1.30
C LEU A 25 3.23 6.09 -2.58
N LYS A 26 2.60 6.50 -3.67
CA LYS A 26 3.30 6.71 -4.94
C LYS A 26 4.38 7.77 -4.81
N VAL A 27 4.09 8.87 -4.13
CA VAL A 27 5.04 9.96 -3.93
C VAL A 27 6.15 9.55 -2.96
N ARG A 28 5.78 8.96 -1.85
CA ARG A 28 6.73 8.58 -0.79
C ARG A 28 7.77 7.55 -1.25
N PHE A 29 7.32 6.55 -2.01
CA PHE A 29 8.19 5.46 -2.47
C PHE A 29 8.51 5.52 -3.96
N LYS A 30 8.05 6.56 -4.66
CA LYS A 30 8.25 6.73 -6.11
C LYS A 30 7.75 5.53 -6.90
N LEU A 31 6.53 5.11 -6.61
CA LEU A 31 5.91 3.95 -7.24
C LEU A 31 5.23 4.33 -8.55
N ASP A 32 5.31 3.46 -9.55
CA ASP A 32 4.46 3.56 -10.72
C ASP A 32 3.13 2.85 -10.47
N ASP A 33 2.22 2.94 -11.44
CA ASP A 33 0.89 2.38 -11.29
C ASP A 33 0.90 0.85 -11.16
N ASP A 34 1.75 0.18 -11.93
CA ASP A 34 1.86 -1.28 -11.88
C ASP A 34 2.39 -1.75 -10.53
N TYR A 35 3.37 -1.04 -10.00
CA TYR A 35 3.93 -1.37 -8.69
C TYR A 35 2.89 -1.20 -7.59
N LEU A 36 2.15 -0.11 -7.64
CA LEU A 36 1.08 0.14 -6.68
C LEU A 36 0.00 -0.94 -6.75
N GLU A 37 -0.39 -1.34 -7.97
CA GLU A 37 -1.37 -2.41 -8.14
C GLU A 37 -0.87 -3.73 -7.56
N ALA A 38 0.42 -4.04 -7.71
CA ALA A 38 1.01 -5.24 -7.12
C ALA A 38 0.97 -5.18 -5.60
N LEU A 39 1.24 -4.03 -5.00
CA LEU A 39 1.12 -3.84 -3.55
C LEU A 39 -0.32 -4.02 -3.08
N LYS A 40 -1.27 -3.46 -3.80
CA LYS A 40 -2.69 -3.59 -3.48
C LYS A 40 -3.12 -5.05 -3.54
N ASP A 41 -2.74 -5.77 -4.60
CA ASP A 41 -3.07 -7.17 -4.75
C ASP A 41 -2.54 -7.99 -3.57
N GLU A 42 -1.31 -7.73 -3.17
CA GLU A 42 -0.70 -8.46 -2.06
C GLU A 42 -1.37 -8.14 -0.73
N LEU A 43 -1.64 -6.88 -0.45
CA LEU A 43 -2.20 -6.45 0.83
C LEU A 43 -3.69 -6.75 0.97
N ILE A 44 -4.44 -6.56 -0.10
CA ILE A 44 -5.90 -6.65 -0.05
C ILE A 44 -6.38 -8.07 -0.32
N TYR A 45 -5.86 -8.69 -1.38
CA TYR A 45 -6.39 -9.96 -1.87
C TYR A 45 -5.61 -11.18 -1.37
N ALA A 46 -4.28 -11.14 -1.41
CA ALA A 46 -3.47 -12.30 -1.02
C ALA A 46 -3.36 -12.45 0.49
N ARG A 47 -3.01 -11.38 1.19
CA ARG A 47 -2.80 -11.42 2.64
C ARG A 47 -4.01 -10.95 3.46
N ARG A 48 -4.91 -10.23 2.82
CA ARG A 48 -6.12 -9.68 3.45
C ARG A 48 -5.82 -8.86 4.71
N LEU A 49 -4.76 -8.08 4.66
CA LEU A 49 -4.34 -7.23 5.77
C LEU A 49 -4.92 -5.83 5.70
N ALA A 50 -5.53 -5.48 4.56
CA ALA A 50 -6.07 -4.16 4.32
C ALA A 50 -7.27 -4.22 3.39
N VAL A 51 -8.00 -3.13 3.30
CA VAL A 51 -9.12 -2.99 2.35
C VAL A 51 -8.98 -1.69 1.58
N ASP A 52 -9.55 -1.67 0.38
CA ASP A 52 -9.60 -0.49 -0.46
C ASP A 52 -10.82 0.34 -0.10
N GLU A 53 -10.62 1.65 0.10
CA GLU A 53 -11.72 2.56 0.36
C GLU A 53 -11.82 3.56 -0.80
N ASP A 54 -12.88 3.47 -1.57
CA ASP A 54 -13.19 4.38 -2.68
C ASP A 54 -12.12 4.46 -3.78
N GLY A 55 -11.26 3.47 -3.88
CA GLY A 55 -10.18 3.48 -4.86
C GLY A 55 -9.09 4.51 -4.58
N ARG A 56 -9.09 5.13 -3.40
CA ARG A 56 -8.17 6.21 -3.05
C ARG A 56 -7.32 5.93 -1.82
N VAL A 57 -7.84 5.16 -0.90
CA VAL A 57 -7.24 5.00 0.43
C VAL A 57 -7.17 3.52 0.79
N LEU A 58 -6.05 3.13 1.37
CA LEU A 58 -5.84 1.81 1.94
C LEU A 58 -6.13 1.89 3.44
N VAL A 59 -6.91 0.95 3.93
CA VAL A 59 -7.34 0.94 5.35
C VAL A 59 -6.94 -0.36 6.03
#